data_b7882b2f70dcdfc07901284e78155539
#
_entry.id   b7882b2f70dcdfc07901284e78155539
#
_cell.length_a   1.000
_cell.length_b   1.000
_cell.length_c   1.000
_cell.angle_alpha   90.00
_cell.angle_beta   90.00
_cell.angle_gamma   90.00
#
_symmetry.space_group_name_H-M   'P 1'
#
loop_
_entity.id
_entity.type
_entity.pdbx_description
1 polymer ?
#
loop_
_entity_poly.entity_id
_entity_poly.type
_entity_poly.pdbx_seq_one_letter_code
_entity_poly.pdbx_strand_id
1 'polypeptide(L)'
;MPNMSHRVIAYIDGFNLYFGLKAARWKRFYWLNPQALVGHLLKADQELVFTKYFTSRVSHPRDKGRRQSSYLEALETLNDLRIYYGHFQTNPQRCRACGKKEMVPSEKMTDVNIAVEMLTDAYQDHFDVALLISADSDLTAPVLAIRSLFPEKRVVVAFPPQRHSAQLQRLANGSLAIGRATLAKSVFPDDVAKADGFVLHRPEEWR
;
A
#
# COMPACT_ATOMS: atom_id res chain seq x y z
N MET A 1 -11.10 -22.25 -25.72
CA MET A 1 -11.58 -21.96 -24.36
C MET A 1 -11.28 -20.51 -24.11
N PRO A 2 -12.22 -19.71 -23.57
CA PRO A 2 -11.89 -18.33 -23.22
C PRO A 2 -10.75 -18.36 -22.21
N ASN A 3 -9.72 -17.57 -22.47
CA ASN A 3 -8.59 -17.41 -21.58
C ASN A 3 -9.14 -16.70 -20.31
N MET A 4 -9.43 -17.46 -19.25
CA MET A 4 -9.94 -16.86 -18.00
C MET A 4 -8.81 -16.04 -17.40
N SER A 5 -9.03 -14.74 -17.30
CA SER A 5 -8.11 -13.83 -16.64
C SER A 5 -8.07 -14.15 -15.14
N HIS A 6 -6.88 -14.16 -14.54
CA HIS A 6 -6.74 -14.34 -13.09
C HIS A 6 -7.15 -13.06 -12.37
N ARG A 7 -8.11 -13.19 -11.44
CA ARG A 7 -8.56 -12.09 -10.59
C ARG A 7 -7.46 -11.67 -9.63
N VAL A 8 -7.08 -10.39 -9.65
CA VAL A 8 -6.06 -9.85 -8.77
C VAL A 8 -6.69 -8.86 -7.79
N ILE A 9 -6.43 -9.04 -6.49
CA ILE A 9 -6.65 -7.99 -5.48
C ILE A 9 -5.28 -7.47 -5.04
N ALA A 10 -5.14 -6.13 -5.03
CA ALA A 10 -3.95 -5.47 -4.53
C ALA A 10 -4.13 -5.01 -3.09
N TYR A 11 -3.17 -5.37 -2.24
CA TYR A 11 -3.08 -4.96 -0.82
C TYR A 11 -1.86 -4.06 -0.68
N ILE A 12 -2.09 -2.79 -0.43
CA ILE A 12 -1.04 -1.76 -0.45
C ILE A 12 -0.82 -1.22 0.95
N ASP A 13 0.33 -1.54 1.53
CA ASP A 13 0.81 -0.91 2.74
C ASP A 13 1.30 0.52 2.40
N GLY A 14 0.44 1.49 2.68
CA GLY A 14 0.68 2.89 2.31
C GLY A 14 1.90 3.48 3.00
N PHE A 15 2.16 3.12 4.26
CA PHE A 15 3.36 3.60 4.96
C PHE A 15 4.64 2.96 4.43
N ASN A 16 4.62 1.65 4.19
CA ASN A 16 5.78 0.95 3.66
C ASN A 16 6.17 1.50 2.27
N LEU A 17 5.15 1.73 1.41
CA LEU A 17 5.33 2.36 0.11
C LEU A 17 5.87 3.80 0.24
N TYR A 18 5.22 4.64 1.07
CA TYR A 18 5.65 6.02 1.30
C TYR A 18 7.09 6.12 1.82
N PHE A 19 7.43 5.31 2.84
CA PHE A 19 8.77 5.34 3.41
C PHE A 19 9.83 4.78 2.45
N GLY A 20 9.46 3.85 1.58
CA GLY A 20 10.32 3.39 0.49
C GLY A 20 10.63 4.50 -0.52
N LEU A 21 9.61 5.22 -0.98
CA LEU A 21 9.76 6.40 -1.85
C LEU A 21 10.58 7.50 -1.18
N LYS A 22 10.38 7.72 0.12
CA LYS A 22 11.13 8.69 0.92
C LYS A 22 12.61 8.32 1.03
N ALA A 23 12.92 7.06 1.30
CA ALA A 23 14.29 6.56 1.37
C ALA A 23 15.01 6.70 0.02
N ALA A 24 14.30 6.44 -1.08
CA ALA A 24 14.79 6.66 -2.44
C ALA A 24 14.93 8.15 -2.82
N ARG A 25 14.42 9.08 -2.00
CA ARG A 25 14.35 10.53 -2.29
C ARG A 25 13.50 10.85 -3.53
N TRP A 26 12.49 10.06 -3.83
CA TRP A 26 11.63 10.21 -5.01
C TRP A 26 10.32 10.91 -4.67
N LYS A 27 10.40 12.14 -4.14
CA LYS A 27 9.27 12.97 -3.71
C LYS A 27 8.19 13.14 -4.78
N ARG A 28 8.58 13.28 -6.04
CA ARG A 28 7.67 13.44 -7.17
C ARG A 28 6.68 12.29 -7.33
N PHE A 29 6.93 11.12 -6.72
CA PHE A 29 6.04 9.97 -6.77
C PHE A 29 5.16 9.83 -5.53
N TYR A 30 5.12 10.82 -4.63
CA TYR A 30 4.17 10.80 -3.50
C TYR A 30 2.72 11.03 -3.96
N TRP A 31 2.51 11.62 -5.15
CA TRP A 31 1.22 11.79 -5.82
C TRP A 31 0.92 10.59 -6.73
N LEU A 32 1.06 9.37 -6.20
CA LEU A 32 0.97 8.12 -6.95
C LEU A 32 -0.49 7.66 -7.08
N ASN A 33 -0.88 7.25 -8.29
CA ASN A 33 -2.11 6.49 -8.51
C ASN A 33 -1.80 4.99 -8.28
N PRO A 34 -2.27 4.38 -7.18
CA PRO A 34 -1.94 3.00 -6.85
C PRO A 34 -2.58 1.98 -7.79
N GLN A 35 -3.74 2.27 -8.37
CA GLN A 35 -4.36 1.38 -9.37
C GLN A 35 -3.56 1.37 -10.68
N ALA A 36 -3.11 2.54 -11.14
CA ALA A 36 -2.24 2.63 -12.30
C ALA A 36 -0.89 1.91 -12.03
N LEU A 37 -0.34 2.05 -10.82
CA LEU A 37 0.85 1.28 -10.42
C LEU A 37 0.60 -0.22 -10.55
N VAL A 38 -0.46 -0.72 -9.94
CA VAL A 38 -0.81 -2.15 -9.99
C VAL A 38 -1.00 -2.60 -11.43
N GLY A 39 -1.76 -1.85 -12.24
CA GLY A 39 -1.98 -2.18 -13.65
C GLY A 39 -0.68 -2.36 -14.44
N HIS A 40 0.37 -1.56 -14.13
CA HIS A 40 1.68 -1.73 -14.75
C HIS A 40 2.52 -2.91 -14.18
N LEU A 41 2.08 -3.52 -13.09
CA LEU A 41 2.74 -4.68 -12.48
C LEU A 41 2.07 -6.00 -12.87
N LEU A 42 0.85 -5.97 -13.38
CA LEU A 42 0.11 -7.16 -13.78
C LEU A 42 0.70 -7.81 -15.05
N LYS A 43 0.47 -9.10 -15.15
CA LYS A 43 0.72 -9.88 -16.37
C LYS A 43 -0.48 -9.78 -17.33
N ALA A 44 -0.27 -10.16 -18.59
CA ALA A 44 -1.32 -10.09 -19.62
C ALA A 44 -2.54 -11.00 -19.33
N ASP A 45 -2.34 -12.04 -18.52
CA ASP A 45 -3.37 -12.98 -18.07
C ASP A 45 -4.01 -12.62 -16.73
N GLN A 46 -3.82 -11.39 -16.25
CA GLN A 46 -4.28 -10.91 -14.95
C GLN A 46 -5.17 -9.67 -15.10
N GLU A 47 -6.19 -9.58 -14.23
CA GLU A 47 -7.11 -8.47 -14.16
C GLU A 47 -7.22 -7.96 -12.71
N LEU A 48 -7.04 -6.64 -12.52
CA LEU A 48 -7.24 -6.01 -11.22
C LEU A 48 -8.73 -5.90 -10.92
N VAL A 49 -9.22 -6.63 -9.93
CA VAL A 49 -10.62 -6.57 -9.53
C VAL A 49 -10.87 -5.61 -8.37
N PHE A 50 -9.88 -5.40 -7.50
CA PHE A 50 -10.00 -4.47 -6.38
C PHE A 50 -8.65 -4.02 -5.83
N THR A 51 -8.63 -2.83 -5.22
CA THR A 51 -7.45 -2.28 -4.53
C THR A 51 -7.79 -1.93 -3.09
N LYS A 52 -7.05 -2.47 -2.13
CA LYS A 52 -7.15 -2.17 -0.71
C LYS A 52 -5.91 -1.39 -0.28
N TYR A 53 -6.10 -0.14 0.12
CA TYR A 53 -5.03 0.75 0.53
C TYR A 53 -5.06 0.94 2.04
N PHE A 54 -4.00 0.56 2.73
CA PHE A 54 -3.93 0.57 4.19
C PHE A 54 -3.04 1.71 4.67
N THR A 55 -3.55 2.53 5.57
CA THR A 55 -2.82 3.69 6.10
C THR A 55 -3.44 4.18 7.42
N SER A 56 -2.81 5.15 8.06
CA SER A 56 -3.38 5.89 9.19
C SER A 56 -3.30 7.38 8.95
N ARG A 57 -4.26 8.16 9.44
CA ARG A 57 -4.29 9.61 9.24
C ARG A 57 -3.21 10.29 10.09
N VAL A 58 -2.35 11.07 9.45
CA VAL A 58 -1.31 11.86 10.10
C VAL A 58 -1.89 13.20 10.56
N SER A 59 -1.89 13.44 11.86
CA SER A 59 -2.39 14.71 12.44
C SER A 59 -1.30 15.76 12.63
N HIS A 60 -0.05 15.34 12.86
CA HIS A 60 1.07 16.24 13.13
C HIS A 60 2.33 15.83 12.36
N PRO A 61 3.10 16.83 11.86
CA PRO A 61 2.76 18.27 11.78
C PRO A 61 1.61 18.55 10.79
N ARG A 62 0.86 19.62 11.01
CA ARG A 62 -0.35 19.97 10.24
C ARG A 62 -0.13 19.96 8.72
N ASP A 63 1.02 20.43 8.24
CA ASP A 63 1.32 20.48 6.82
C ASP A 63 1.42 19.09 6.19
N LYS A 64 1.99 18.11 6.90
CA LYS A 64 2.02 16.71 6.45
C LYS A 64 0.61 16.14 6.43
N GLY A 65 -0.19 16.44 7.46
CA GLY A 65 -1.59 16.01 7.51
C GLY A 65 -2.40 16.54 6.33
N ARG A 66 -2.29 17.83 6.00
CA ARG A 66 -2.98 18.44 4.85
C ARG A 66 -2.59 17.76 3.54
N ARG A 67 -1.28 17.58 3.27
CA ARG A 67 -0.83 16.91 2.04
C ARG A 67 -1.31 15.46 1.96
N GLN A 68 -1.29 14.73 3.08
CA GLN A 68 -1.86 13.39 3.12
C GLN A 68 -3.36 13.42 2.86
N SER A 69 -4.11 14.38 3.45
CA SER A 69 -5.56 14.47 3.21
C SER A 69 -5.87 14.69 1.74
N SER A 70 -5.18 15.63 1.06
CA SER A 70 -5.35 15.83 -0.38
C SER A 70 -5.06 14.54 -1.19
N TYR A 71 -4.05 13.78 -0.78
CA TYR A 71 -3.73 12.50 -1.42
C TYR A 71 -4.81 11.45 -1.18
N LEU A 72 -5.28 11.31 0.05
CA LEU A 72 -6.35 10.35 0.37
C LEU A 72 -7.64 10.69 -0.36
N GLU A 73 -7.99 11.98 -0.45
CA GLU A 73 -9.13 12.41 -1.26
C GLU A 73 -8.95 12.11 -2.76
N ALA A 74 -7.72 12.19 -3.29
CA ALA A 74 -7.44 11.75 -4.66
C ALA A 74 -7.60 10.23 -4.81
N LEU A 75 -7.21 9.42 -3.82
CA LEU A 75 -7.47 7.98 -3.83
C LEU A 75 -8.97 7.66 -3.82
N GLU A 76 -9.78 8.45 -3.09
CA GLU A 76 -11.23 8.28 -3.01
C GLU A 76 -11.95 8.57 -4.34
N THR A 77 -11.28 9.18 -5.32
CA THR A 77 -11.85 9.36 -6.69
C THR A 77 -11.72 8.11 -7.55
N LEU A 78 -10.94 7.11 -7.13
CA LEU A 78 -10.73 5.87 -7.87
C LEU A 78 -11.87 4.88 -7.58
N ASN A 79 -12.40 4.27 -8.65
CA ASN A 79 -13.35 3.17 -8.53
C ASN A 79 -12.62 1.91 -8.04
N ASP A 80 -13.34 0.99 -7.39
CA ASP A 80 -12.80 -0.30 -6.92
C ASP A 80 -11.56 -0.17 -6.05
N LEU A 81 -11.48 0.94 -5.29
CA LEU A 81 -10.49 1.18 -4.27
C LEU A 81 -11.16 1.48 -2.93
N ARG A 82 -10.67 0.85 -1.87
CA ARG A 82 -11.05 1.16 -0.49
C ARG A 82 -9.83 1.48 0.35
N ILE A 83 -9.96 2.54 1.16
CA ILE A 83 -8.94 2.92 2.14
C ILE A 83 -9.32 2.31 3.49
N TYR A 84 -8.38 1.57 4.08
CA TYR A 84 -8.49 0.97 5.41
C TYR A 84 -7.62 1.77 6.37
N TYR A 85 -8.24 2.30 7.41
CA TYR A 85 -7.53 3.13 8.38
C TYR A 85 -7.13 2.32 9.60
N GLY A 86 -5.83 2.35 9.93
CA GLY A 86 -5.34 2.11 11.27
C GLY A 86 -5.51 3.37 12.14
N HIS A 87 -4.87 3.40 13.28
CA HIS A 87 -4.85 4.58 14.14
C HIS A 87 -3.47 4.82 14.72
N PHE A 88 -3.20 6.06 15.11
CA PHE A 88 -2.01 6.39 15.89
C PHE A 88 -2.32 6.30 17.37
N GLN A 89 -1.49 5.56 18.11
CA GLN A 89 -1.45 5.55 19.55
C GLN A 89 -0.19 6.28 20.02
N THR A 90 -0.38 7.27 20.90
CA THR A 90 0.74 8.01 21.47
C THR A 90 1.17 7.35 22.77
N ASN A 91 2.39 6.82 22.81
CA ASN A 91 2.94 6.15 23.98
C ASN A 91 4.12 6.93 24.53
N PRO A 92 4.25 7.03 25.88
CA PRO A 92 5.42 7.63 26.49
C PRO A 92 6.64 6.75 26.25
N GLN A 93 7.63 7.28 25.55
CA GLN A 93 8.94 6.65 25.38
C GLN A 93 9.99 7.37 26.19
N ARG A 94 10.84 6.61 26.88
CA ARG A 94 11.96 7.18 27.64
C ARG A 94 13.22 7.16 26.77
N CYS A 95 13.79 8.35 26.55
CA CYS A 95 15.06 8.46 25.86
C CYS A 95 16.15 7.67 26.63
N ARG A 96 16.80 6.72 25.94
CA ARG A 96 17.86 5.90 26.57
C ARG A 96 19.11 6.70 26.93
N ALA A 97 19.36 7.82 26.27
CA ALA A 97 20.54 8.65 26.50
C ALA A 97 20.36 9.67 27.64
N CYS A 98 19.18 10.34 27.73
CA CYS A 98 18.97 11.42 28.73
C CYS A 98 17.84 11.14 29.70
N GLY A 99 17.12 10.03 29.59
CA GLY A 99 16.02 9.64 30.48
C GLY A 99 14.72 10.44 30.29
N LYS A 100 14.70 11.45 29.44
CA LYS A 100 13.52 12.28 29.18
C LYS A 100 12.38 11.44 28.59
N LYS A 101 11.17 11.65 29.08
CA LYS A 101 9.96 11.04 28.52
C LYS A 101 9.46 11.90 27.36
N GLU A 102 9.28 11.29 26.20
CA GLU A 102 8.67 11.90 25.03
C GLU A 102 7.45 11.08 24.61
N MET A 103 6.41 11.78 24.18
CA MET A 103 5.21 11.13 23.65
C MET A 103 5.45 10.81 22.16
N VAL A 104 5.67 9.55 21.87
CA VAL A 104 5.98 9.09 20.50
C VAL A 104 4.73 8.47 19.89
N PRO A 105 4.19 9.03 18.79
CA PRO A 105 3.11 8.40 18.06
C PRO A 105 3.62 7.14 17.36
N SER A 106 2.95 6.03 17.57
CA SER A 106 3.18 4.79 16.83
C SER A 106 1.91 4.41 16.10
N GLU A 107 2.05 4.02 14.88
CA GLU A 107 0.95 3.48 14.08
C GLU A 107 0.58 2.09 14.59
N LYS A 108 -0.70 1.77 14.55
CA LYS A 108 -1.29 0.51 15.02
C LYS A 108 -2.34 0.03 14.04
N MET A 109 -2.50 -1.28 13.96
CA MET A 109 -3.56 -1.99 13.25
C MET A 109 -3.39 -2.12 11.73
N THR A 110 -2.47 -1.40 11.06
CA THR A 110 -2.33 -1.51 9.60
C THR A 110 -1.98 -2.93 9.17
N ASP A 111 -0.98 -3.56 9.76
CA ASP A 111 -0.56 -4.92 9.43
C ASP A 111 -1.63 -5.95 9.78
N VAL A 112 -2.32 -5.75 10.92
CA VAL A 112 -3.45 -6.60 11.32
C VAL A 112 -4.59 -6.48 10.31
N ASN A 113 -4.91 -5.26 9.88
CA ASN A 113 -5.95 -5.03 8.87
C ASN A 113 -5.58 -5.68 7.53
N ILE A 114 -4.33 -5.55 7.08
CA ILE A 114 -3.84 -6.22 5.86
C ILE A 114 -4.02 -7.74 6.00
N ALA A 115 -3.56 -8.32 7.11
CA ALA A 115 -3.62 -9.75 7.35
C ALA A 115 -5.08 -10.27 7.35
N VAL A 116 -5.96 -9.59 8.06
CA VAL A 116 -7.39 -9.95 8.14
C VAL A 116 -8.06 -9.87 6.78
N GLU A 117 -7.86 -8.77 6.04
CA GLU A 117 -8.44 -8.57 4.72
C GLU A 117 -7.93 -9.61 3.71
N MET A 118 -6.62 -9.90 3.70
CA MET A 118 -6.05 -10.92 2.82
C MET A 118 -6.63 -12.32 3.09
N LEU A 119 -6.76 -12.70 4.37
CA LEU A 119 -7.32 -14.00 4.76
C LEU A 119 -8.82 -14.09 4.49
N THR A 120 -9.55 -13.01 4.74
CA THR A 120 -11.00 -12.95 4.46
C THR A 120 -11.28 -13.10 2.97
N ASP A 121 -10.55 -12.36 2.12
CA ASP A 121 -10.73 -12.46 0.68
C ASP A 121 -10.31 -13.83 0.13
N ALA A 122 -9.27 -14.44 0.71
CA ALA A 122 -8.88 -15.80 0.34
C ALA A 122 -9.97 -16.81 0.69
N TYR A 123 -10.57 -16.70 1.88
CA TYR A 123 -11.66 -17.56 2.33
C TYR A 123 -12.94 -17.38 1.49
N GLN A 124 -13.25 -16.14 1.10
CA GLN A 124 -14.44 -15.80 0.30
C GLN A 124 -14.24 -16.00 -1.21
N ASP A 125 -13.07 -16.49 -1.63
CA ASP A 125 -12.71 -16.68 -3.04
C ASP A 125 -12.80 -15.41 -3.91
N HIS A 126 -12.38 -14.28 -3.36
CA HIS A 126 -12.45 -13.01 -4.06
C HIS A 126 -11.31 -12.79 -5.06
N PHE A 127 -10.21 -13.54 -4.97
CA PHE A 127 -9.05 -13.43 -5.87
C PHE A 127 -8.44 -14.81 -6.20
N ASP A 128 -7.69 -14.84 -7.29
CA ASP A 128 -6.78 -15.93 -7.65
C ASP A 128 -5.33 -15.57 -7.30
N VAL A 129 -5.02 -14.27 -7.37
CA VAL A 129 -3.70 -13.71 -7.03
C VAL A 129 -3.86 -12.52 -6.08
N ALA A 130 -3.24 -12.59 -4.91
CA ALA A 130 -3.04 -11.42 -4.04
C ALA A 130 -1.73 -10.74 -4.39
N LEU A 131 -1.76 -9.46 -4.77
CA LEU A 131 -0.57 -8.63 -4.96
C LEU A 131 -0.34 -7.78 -3.71
N LEU A 132 0.63 -8.16 -2.89
CA LEU A 132 1.00 -7.44 -1.67
C LEU A 132 2.12 -6.44 -1.96
N ILE A 133 1.85 -5.14 -1.78
CA ILE A 133 2.86 -4.08 -1.88
C ILE A 133 3.31 -3.71 -0.46
N SER A 134 4.32 -4.39 0.03
CA SER A 134 4.99 -4.16 1.30
C SER A 134 6.33 -4.89 1.35
N ALA A 135 7.17 -4.53 2.30
CA ALA A 135 8.38 -5.27 2.70
C ALA A 135 8.40 -5.55 4.21
N ASP A 136 7.21 -5.48 4.86
CA ASP A 136 7.12 -5.75 6.28
C ASP A 136 7.13 -7.26 6.56
N SER A 137 8.07 -7.71 7.39
CA SER A 137 8.20 -9.12 7.75
C SER A 137 7.04 -9.64 8.60
N ASP A 138 6.28 -8.76 9.27
CA ASP A 138 5.13 -9.16 10.09
C ASP A 138 3.99 -9.72 9.23
N LEU A 139 4.00 -9.41 7.92
CA LEU A 139 3.06 -9.96 6.94
C LEU A 139 3.45 -11.37 6.44
N THR A 140 4.50 -11.98 6.94
CA THR A 140 4.86 -13.38 6.61
C THR A 140 3.81 -14.38 7.07
N ALA A 141 3.20 -14.14 8.23
CA ALA A 141 2.18 -15.03 8.79
C ALA A 141 0.94 -15.18 7.89
N PRO A 142 0.27 -14.10 7.45
CA PRO A 142 -0.86 -14.22 6.52
C PRO A 142 -0.48 -14.81 5.17
N VAL A 143 0.72 -14.52 4.63
CA VAL A 143 1.21 -15.14 3.39
C VAL A 143 1.32 -16.66 3.52
N LEU A 144 1.92 -17.14 4.61
CA LEU A 144 2.02 -18.58 4.91
C LEU A 144 0.66 -19.23 5.09
N ALA A 145 -0.25 -18.59 5.82
CA ALA A 145 -1.59 -19.11 6.06
C ALA A 145 -2.37 -19.27 4.75
N ILE A 146 -2.34 -18.26 3.86
CA ILE A 146 -3.01 -18.36 2.55
C ILE A 146 -2.43 -19.51 1.74
N ARG A 147 -1.11 -19.62 1.63
CA ARG A 147 -0.47 -20.70 0.86
C ARG A 147 -0.76 -22.10 1.40
N SER A 148 -0.92 -22.23 2.72
CA SER A 148 -1.21 -23.51 3.37
C SER A 148 -2.68 -23.91 3.26
N LEU A 149 -3.59 -22.95 3.46
CA LEU A 149 -5.03 -23.19 3.50
C LEU A 149 -5.67 -23.15 2.11
N PHE A 150 -5.10 -22.39 1.17
CA PHE A 150 -5.63 -22.17 -0.17
C PHE A 150 -4.52 -22.36 -1.22
N PRO A 151 -4.07 -23.60 -1.46
CA PRO A 151 -2.90 -23.88 -2.32
C PRO A 151 -3.09 -23.47 -3.80
N GLU A 152 -4.33 -23.30 -4.25
CA GLU A 152 -4.68 -22.80 -5.58
C GLU A 152 -4.48 -21.28 -5.70
N LYS A 153 -4.47 -20.55 -4.59
CA LYS A 153 -4.27 -19.10 -4.57
C LYS A 153 -2.79 -18.74 -4.55
N ARG A 154 -2.46 -17.62 -5.14
CA ARG A 154 -1.07 -17.14 -5.22
C ARG A 154 -0.93 -15.82 -4.48
N VAL A 155 0.17 -15.68 -3.75
CA VAL A 155 0.57 -14.40 -3.18
C VAL A 155 1.85 -13.94 -3.87
N VAL A 156 1.82 -12.77 -4.49
CA VAL A 156 2.95 -12.11 -5.12
C VAL A 156 3.28 -10.85 -4.33
N VAL A 157 4.55 -10.64 -4.02
CA VAL A 157 5.01 -9.47 -3.27
C VAL A 157 5.73 -8.49 -4.19
N ALA A 158 5.28 -7.24 -4.19
CA ALA A 158 5.96 -6.14 -4.87
C ALA A 158 6.66 -5.24 -3.83
N PHE A 159 7.97 -5.26 -3.84
CA PHE A 159 8.77 -4.50 -2.88
C PHE A 159 8.84 -3.02 -3.26
N PRO A 160 8.48 -2.10 -2.34
CA PRO A 160 8.70 -0.68 -2.54
C PRO A 160 10.18 -0.35 -2.75
N PRO A 161 10.48 0.81 -3.37
CA PRO A 161 11.87 1.26 -3.52
C PRO A 161 12.64 1.26 -2.21
N GLN A 162 13.89 0.84 -2.21
CA GLN A 162 14.78 0.77 -1.04
C GLN A 162 14.23 -0.07 0.13
N ARG A 163 13.27 -0.95 -0.15
CA ARG A 163 12.69 -1.85 0.83
C ARG A 163 12.69 -3.27 0.31
N HIS A 164 13.02 -4.21 1.21
CA HIS A 164 13.08 -5.63 0.87
C HIS A 164 12.93 -6.47 2.13
N SER A 165 12.27 -7.61 2.00
CA SER A 165 12.18 -8.65 3.04
C SER A 165 12.55 -10.00 2.45
N ALA A 166 13.68 -10.53 2.85
CA ALA A 166 14.12 -11.87 2.43
C ALA A 166 13.13 -12.97 2.88
N GLN A 167 12.43 -12.75 4.00
CA GLN A 167 11.42 -13.69 4.49
C GLN A 167 10.20 -13.70 3.57
N LEU A 168 9.63 -12.53 3.24
CA LEU A 168 8.51 -12.43 2.31
C LEU A 168 8.91 -12.97 0.92
N GLN A 169 10.09 -12.64 0.42
CA GLN A 169 10.57 -13.14 -0.86
C GLN A 169 10.60 -14.66 -0.93
N ARG A 170 11.08 -15.31 0.14
CA ARG A 170 11.17 -16.78 0.21
C ARG A 170 9.79 -17.43 0.34
N LEU A 171 8.85 -16.79 1.02
CA LEU A 171 7.54 -17.36 1.36
C LEU A 171 6.48 -17.08 0.28
N ALA A 172 6.59 -16.01 -0.47
CA ALA A 172 5.65 -15.68 -1.55
C ALA A 172 5.77 -16.64 -2.74
N ASN A 173 4.72 -16.73 -3.56
CA ASN A 173 4.75 -17.47 -4.83
C ASN A 173 5.58 -16.76 -5.92
N GLY A 174 5.86 -15.49 -5.72
CA GLY A 174 6.71 -14.68 -6.58
C GLY A 174 6.96 -13.31 -5.95
N SER A 175 7.99 -12.65 -6.40
CA SER A 175 8.30 -11.30 -5.95
C SER A 175 8.91 -10.45 -7.06
N LEU A 176 8.74 -9.15 -6.95
CA LEU A 176 9.33 -8.16 -7.84
C LEU A 176 9.66 -6.88 -7.08
N ALA A 177 10.54 -6.06 -7.63
CA ALA A 177 10.82 -4.74 -7.10
C ALA A 177 10.10 -3.67 -7.93
N ILE A 178 9.51 -2.68 -7.27
CA ILE A 178 8.86 -1.55 -7.94
C ILE A 178 9.93 -0.59 -8.47
N GLY A 179 10.08 -0.56 -9.79
CA GLY A 179 11.06 0.26 -10.48
C GLY A 179 10.62 1.73 -10.66
N ARG A 180 11.61 2.62 -10.82
CA ARG A 180 11.36 4.05 -11.03
C ARG A 180 10.53 4.34 -12.29
N ALA A 181 10.75 3.58 -13.36
CA ALA A 181 10.02 3.77 -14.62
C ALA A 181 8.52 3.45 -14.46
N THR A 182 8.19 2.40 -13.70
CA THR A 182 6.81 2.02 -13.40
C THR A 182 6.12 3.10 -12.57
N LEU A 183 6.80 3.61 -11.53
CA LEU A 183 6.28 4.71 -10.70
C LEU A 183 6.04 5.98 -11.52
N ALA A 184 6.96 6.30 -12.45
CA ALA A 184 6.82 7.50 -13.29
C ALA A 184 5.58 7.48 -14.19
N LYS A 185 5.16 6.30 -14.62
CA LYS A 185 3.95 6.10 -15.45
C LYS A 185 2.65 6.02 -14.62
N SER A 186 2.78 5.98 -13.29
CA SER A 186 1.67 5.73 -12.37
C SER A 186 1.33 6.92 -11.48
N VAL A 187 1.84 8.11 -11.78
CA VAL A 187 1.51 9.34 -11.03
C VAL A 187 0.15 9.85 -11.49
N PHE A 188 -0.68 10.31 -10.54
CA PHE A 188 -1.87 11.08 -10.89
C PHE A 188 -1.52 12.32 -11.73
N PRO A 189 -2.44 12.83 -12.56
CA PRO A 189 -2.29 14.18 -13.12
C PRO A 189 -2.14 15.20 -11.98
N ASP A 190 -1.58 16.37 -12.27
CA ASP A 190 -1.40 17.42 -11.27
C ASP A 190 -2.73 17.90 -10.68
N ASP A 191 -3.80 17.81 -11.48
CA ASP A 191 -5.15 18.13 -11.10
C ASP A 191 -6.05 16.89 -11.17
N VAL A 192 -6.77 16.60 -10.08
CA VAL A 192 -7.70 15.48 -9.97
C VAL A 192 -9.08 16.02 -9.63
N ALA A 193 -10.05 15.85 -10.52
CA ALA A 193 -11.41 16.27 -10.30
C ALA A 193 -12.19 15.26 -9.45
N LYS A 194 -12.89 15.74 -8.43
CA LYS A 194 -13.86 14.98 -7.64
C LYS A 194 -15.23 14.99 -8.31
N ALA A 195 -16.10 14.07 -7.90
CA ALA A 195 -17.46 13.95 -8.44
C ALA A 195 -18.33 15.20 -8.20
N ASP A 196 -18.03 15.98 -7.16
CA ASP A 196 -18.70 17.24 -6.82
C ASP A 196 -18.19 18.46 -7.62
N GLY A 197 -17.21 18.24 -8.51
CA GLY A 197 -16.57 19.28 -9.32
C GLY A 197 -15.38 19.97 -8.63
N PHE A 198 -15.09 19.66 -7.37
CA PHE A 198 -13.90 20.19 -6.72
C PHE A 198 -12.63 19.60 -7.34
N VAL A 199 -11.61 20.43 -7.55
CA VAL A 199 -10.33 20.01 -8.14
C VAL A 199 -9.27 19.95 -7.04
N LEU A 200 -8.72 18.75 -6.86
CA LEU A 200 -7.58 18.51 -5.99
C LEU A 200 -6.30 18.79 -6.75
N HIS A 201 -5.42 19.60 -6.18
CA HIS A 201 -4.13 19.93 -6.76
C HIS A 201 -3.01 19.13 -6.08
N ARG A 202 -2.08 18.67 -6.90
CA ARG A 202 -0.86 18.05 -6.40
C ARG A 202 -0.12 19.04 -5.50
N PRO A 203 0.26 18.65 -4.27
CA PRO A 203 1.07 19.50 -3.39
C PRO A 203 2.37 19.97 -4.05
N GLU A 204 2.68 21.26 -3.96
CA GLU A 204 3.90 21.85 -4.55
C GLU A 204 5.19 21.16 -4.08
N GLU A 205 5.22 20.73 -2.82
CA GLU A 205 6.39 20.05 -2.26
C GLU A 205 6.64 18.67 -2.87
N TRP A 206 5.70 18.16 -3.68
CA TRP A 206 5.78 16.86 -4.36
C TRP A 206 6.03 16.96 -5.87
N ARG A 207 6.19 18.17 -6.39
CA ARG A 207 6.56 18.44 -7.78
C ARG A 207 8.04 18.19 -8.09
#